data_b684cbd0a92a37252980e986eeed3ebc
#
_entry.id   b684cbd0a92a37252980e986eeed3ebc
#
_cell.length_a   1.000
_cell.length_b   1.000
_cell.length_c   1.000
_cell.angle_alpha   90.00
_cell.angle_beta   90.00
_cell.angle_gamma   90.00
#
_symmetry.space_group_name_H-M   'P 1'
#
loop_
_entity.id
_entity.type
_entity.pdbx_description
1 polymer ?
#
loop_
_entity_poly.entity_id
_entity_poly.type
_entity_poly.pdbx_seq_one_letter_code
_entity_poly.pdbx_strand_id
1 'polypeptide(L)'
;MLGHITYLSEESMKNKFGRELKKEKIAYGYDVEFEIESYLRYQGANFSKSFNAHTYLLMTKALDYFDPAKKDDGNLSETLSKASCQFLVVSFKSDWRFPSERSKEIVDALIHAEKKVSYLDIDSIQ
;
A
#
# COMPACT_ATOMS: atom_id res chain seq x y z
N MET A 1 -1.34 -13.51 2.82
CA MET A 1 -2.57 -13.17 3.55
C MET A 1 -2.51 -11.78 4.18
N LEU A 2 -1.56 -11.49 5.09
CA LEU A 2 -1.46 -10.18 5.77
C LEU A 2 -1.48 -9.00 4.80
N GLY A 3 -0.69 -9.03 3.74
CA GLY A 3 -0.67 -7.97 2.73
C GLY A 3 -2.04 -7.66 2.11
N HIS A 4 -2.86 -8.67 1.88
CA HIS A 4 -4.20 -8.48 1.31
C HIS A 4 -5.19 -7.84 2.30
N ILE A 5 -4.94 -7.94 3.59
CA ILE A 5 -5.71 -7.21 4.62
C ILE A 5 -5.25 -5.76 4.67
N THR A 6 -3.95 -5.53 4.57
CA THR A 6 -3.35 -4.19 4.75
C THR A 6 -3.42 -3.28 3.51
N TYR A 7 -3.82 -3.80 2.34
CA TYR A 7 -3.99 -3.01 1.11
C TYR A 7 -5.43 -2.59 0.81
N LEU A 8 -6.39 -3.06 1.59
CA LEU A 8 -7.79 -2.68 1.44
C LEU A 8 -8.23 -1.83 2.63
N SER A 9 -9.12 -0.85 2.38
CA SER A 9 -9.73 -0.08 3.45
C SER A 9 -10.70 -0.95 4.26
N GLU A 10 -10.97 -0.55 5.51
CA GLU A 10 -11.94 -1.24 6.38
C GLU A 10 -13.32 -1.33 5.71
N GLU A 11 -13.75 -0.23 5.11
CA GLU A 11 -15.04 -0.15 4.44
C GLU A 11 -15.11 -1.08 3.21
N SER A 12 -14.04 -1.14 2.42
CA SER A 12 -13.96 -2.06 1.28
C SER A 12 -14.03 -3.52 1.73
N MET A 13 -13.33 -3.87 2.80
CA MET A 13 -13.37 -5.22 3.38
C MET A 13 -14.77 -5.57 3.90
N LYS A 14 -15.41 -4.63 4.59
CA LYS A 14 -16.77 -4.79 5.12
C LYS A 14 -17.80 -4.96 3.99
N ASN A 15 -17.73 -4.13 2.96
CA ASN A 15 -18.66 -4.17 1.83
C ASN A 15 -18.48 -5.44 0.99
N LYS A 16 -17.25 -5.95 0.89
CA LYS A 16 -16.93 -7.11 0.05
C LYS A 16 -17.21 -8.44 0.74
N PHE A 17 -17.00 -8.54 2.02
CA PHE A 17 -17.06 -9.80 2.74
C PHE A 17 -18.00 -9.76 3.96
N GLY A 18 -17.98 -8.68 4.75
CA GLY A 18 -18.72 -8.59 6.00
C GLY A 18 -18.49 -9.82 6.89
N ARG A 19 -19.57 -10.47 7.28
CA ARG A 19 -19.59 -11.78 7.95
C ARG A 19 -20.26 -12.86 7.10
N GLU A 20 -20.15 -12.75 5.79
CA GLU A 20 -20.76 -13.71 4.89
C GLU A 20 -20.17 -15.10 5.05
N LEU A 21 -21.05 -16.08 5.12
CA LEU A 21 -20.71 -17.50 5.26
C LEU A 21 -20.63 -18.14 3.86
N LYS A 22 -19.69 -19.03 3.70
CA LYS A 22 -19.55 -19.86 2.50
C LYS A 22 -20.63 -20.93 2.37
N LYS A 23 -21.24 -21.31 3.50
CA LYS A 23 -22.37 -22.22 3.61
C LYS A 23 -23.46 -21.57 4.47
N GLU A 24 -24.68 -22.03 4.35
CA GLU A 24 -25.82 -21.43 5.06
C GLU A 24 -25.70 -21.45 6.60
N LYS A 25 -24.89 -22.33 7.16
CA LYS A 25 -24.74 -22.51 8.61
C LYS A 25 -23.28 -22.65 9.02
N ILE A 26 -22.97 -22.10 10.21
CA ILE A 26 -21.68 -22.30 10.87
C ILE A 26 -21.63 -23.75 11.40
N ALA A 27 -20.55 -24.45 11.04
CA ALA A 27 -20.33 -25.83 11.46
C ALA A 27 -19.46 -25.97 12.72
N TYR A 28 -18.86 -24.85 13.18
CA TYR A 28 -17.91 -24.79 14.31
C TYR A 28 -16.71 -25.73 14.14
N GLY A 29 -16.27 -25.92 12.90
CA GLY A 29 -15.14 -26.77 12.53
C GLY A 29 -13.86 -25.98 12.29
N TYR A 30 -12.82 -26.68 11.82
CA TYR A 30 -11.56 -26.08 11.39
C TYR A 30 -11.51 -25.79 9.88
N ASP A 31 -12.58 -26.07 9.16
CA ASP A 31 -12.72 -25.78 7.73
C ASP A 31 -12.99 -24.29 7.49
N VAL A 32 -12.90 -23.90 6.21
CA VAL A 32 -13.22 -22.54 5.78
C VAL A 32 -14.73 -22.31 5.88
N GLU A 33 -15.15 -21.44 6.75
CA GLU A 33 -16.57 -21.14 6.99
C GLU A 33 -16.99 -19.78 6.42
N PHE A 34 -16.10 -18.77 6.45
CA PHE A 34 -16.38 -17.43 5.98
C PHE A 34 -15.78 -17.16 4.59
N GLU A 35 -16.43 -16.30 3.81
CA GLU A 35 -15.94 -15.89 2.49
C GLU A 35 -14.58 -15.20 2.57
N ILE A 36 -14.34 -14.39 3.59
CA ILE A 36 -13.05 -13.74 3.81
C ILE A 36 -11.92 -14.75 4.03
N GLU A 37 -12.17 -15.86 4.72
CA GLU A 37 -11.16 -16.91 4.91
C GLU A 37 -10.80 -17.58 3.59
N SER A 38 -11.82 -17.88 2.76
CA SER A 38 -11.65 -18.45 1.44
C SER A 38 -10.77 -17.53 0.57
N TYR A 39 -11.10 -16.26 0.55
CA TYR A 39 -10.36 -15.24 -0.18
C TYR A 39 -8.90 -15.16 0.27
N LEU A 40 -8.65 -15.03 1.56
CA LEU A 40 -7.30 -14.89 2.11
C LEU A 40 -6.45 -16.13 1.89
N ARG A 41 -7.01 -17.33 2.01
CA ARG A 41 -6.31 -18.59 1.73
C ARG A 41 -5.96 -18.71 0.25
N TYR A 42 -6.89 -18.38 -0.64
CA TYR A 42 -6.65 -18.38 -2.09
C TYR A 42 -5.52 -17.42 -2.47
N GLN A 43 -5.58 -16.18 -2.01
CA GLN A 43 -4.57 -15.17 -2.30
C GLN A 43 -3.21 -15.54 -1.70
N GLY A 44 -3.17 -16.06 -0.48
CA GLY A 44 -1.93 -16.52 0.15
C GLY A 44 -1.29 -17.68 -0.61
N ALA A 45 -2.10 -18.66 -1.06
CA ALA A 45 -1.62 -19.80 -1.83
C ALA A 45 -1.07 -19.39 -3.21
N ASN A 46 -1.76 -18.48 -3.90
CA ASN A 46 -1.31 -17.96 -5.19
C ASN A 46 0.00 -17.19 -5.07
N PHE A 47 0.10 -16.30 -4.07
CA PHE A 47 1.33 -15.56 -3.80
C PHE A 47 2.51 -16.51 -3.52
N SER A 48 2.32 -17.53 -2.67
CA SER A 48 3.37 -18.49 -2.32
C SER A 48 3.84 -19.33 -3.50
N LYS A 49 3.00 -19.54 -4.51
CA LYS A 49 3.38 -20.26 -5.74
C LYS A 49 4.17 -19.40 -6.72
N SER A 50 3.87 -18.10 -6.76
CA SER A 50 4.42 -17.17 -7.76
C SER A 50 5.60 -16.36 -7.24
N PHE A 51 5.81 -16.29 -5.93
CA PHE A 51 6.79 -15.39 -5.31
C PHE A 51 7.80 -16.16 -4.44
N ASN A 52 9.08 -15.98 -4.74
CA ASN A 52 10.17 -16.64 -4.02
C ASN A 52 10.43 -15.94 -2.67
N ALA A 53 10.57 -16.72 -1.59
CA ALA A 53 10.81 -16.19 -0.25
C ALA A 53 12.10 -15.37 -0.12
N HIS A 54 13.20 -15.78 -0.81
CA HIS A 54 14.43 -14.99 -0.82
C HIS A 54 14.25 -13.65 -1.53
N THR A 55 13.51 -13.63 -2.63
CA THR A 55 13.15 -12.36 -3.30
C THR A 55 12.34 -11.47 -2.37
N TYR A 56 11.41 -12.03 -1.61
CA TYR A 56 10.65 -11.26 -0.61
C TYR A 56 11.57 -10.63 0.43
N LEU A 57 12.50 -11.38 1.01
CA LEU A 57 13.48 -10.89 1.97
C LEU A 57 14.39 -9.81 1.37
N LEU A 58 14.86 -10.01 0.14
CA LEU A 58 15.68 -9.03 -0.57
C LEU A 58 14.93 -7.72 -0.80
N MET A 59 13.68 -7.79 -1.26
CA MET A 59 12.82 -6.61 -1.45
C MET A 59 12.55 -5.87 -0.14
N THR A 60 12.31 -6.61 0.95
CA THR A 60 12.14 -6.01 2.29
C THR A 60 13.39 -5.23 2.70
N LYS A 61 14.58 -5.84 2.52
CA LYS A 61 15.85 -5.16 2.80
C LYS A 61 16.09 -3.95 1.92
N ALA A 62 15.75 -4.04 0.64
CA ALA A 62 15.88 -2.91 -0.28
C ALA A 62 14.99 -1.73 0.17
N LEU A 63 13.77 -2.01 0.63
CA LEU A 63 12.87 -0.98 1.19
C LEU A 63 13.38 -0.40 2.52
N ASP A 64 13.90 -1.25 3.42
CA ASP A 64 14.45 -0.82 4.71
C ASP A 64 15.63 0.16 4.56
N TYR A 65 16.43 -0.01 3.50
CA TYR A 65 17.59 0.83 3.23
C TYR A 65 17.36 1.93 2.20
N PHE A 66 16.15 1.99 1.64
CA PHE A 66 15.82 3.01 0.66
C PHE A 66 15.62 4.37 1.34
N ASP A 67 16.58 5.25 1.11
CA ASP A 67 16.53 6.63 1.54
C ASP A 67 17.05 7.51 0.39
N PRO A 68 16.16 8.13 -0.38
CA PRO A 68 16.54 8.94 -1.54
C PRO A 68 17.34 10.19 -1.15
N ALA A 69 17.12 10.72 0.04
CA ALA A 69 17.79 11.93 0.54
C ALA A 69 19.12 11.66 1.26
N LYS A 70 19.50 10.40 1.45
CA LYS A 70 20.71 10.03 2.20
C LYS A 70 21.99 10.72 1.72
N LYS A 71 22.14 10.96 0.42
CA LYS A 71 23.31 11.61 -0.17
C LYS A 71 23.30 13.13 -0.01
N ASP A 72 22.16 13.69 0.33
CA ASP A 72 21.91 15.11 0.47
C ASP A 72 21.56 15.48 1.94
N ASP A 73 22.18 14.76 2.88
CA ASP A 73 22.05 14.96 4.33
C ASP A 73 20.58 14.97 4.84
N GLY A 74 19.74 14.18 4.22
CA GLY A 74 18.30 14.11 4.52
C GLY A 74 17.46 15.21 3.86
N ASN A 75 18.04 16.03 3.01
CA ASN A 75 17.33 17.11 2.30
C ASN A 75 16.64 16.58 1.03
N LEU A 76 15.38 16.23 1.15
CA LEU A 76 14.59 15.71 0.04
C LEU A 76 14.42 16.72 -1.10
N SER A 77 14.32 18.03 -0.80
CA SER A 77 14.20 19.07 -1.80
C SER A 77 15.45 19.14 -2.68
N GLU A 78 16.63 19.02 -2.10
CA GLU A 78 17.89 18.99 -2.84
C GLU A 78 17.98 17.77 -3.75
N THR A 79 17.59 16.59 -3.23
CA THR A 79 17.51 15.38 -4.03
C THR A 79 16.57 15.55 -5.23
N LEU A 80 15.37 16.06 -5.01
CA LEU A 80 14.35 16.24 -6.04
C LEU A 80 14.67 17.38 -7.01
N SER A 81 15.50 18.35 -6.59
CA SER A 81 15.95 19.45 -7.47
C SER A 81 16.68 18.95 -8.72
N LYS A 82 17.33 17.79 -8.61
CA LYS A 82 18.09 17.13 -9.69
C LYS A 82 17.20 16.53 -10.79
N ALA A 83 15.90 16.36 -10.53
CA ALA A 83 14.97 15.82 -11.52
C ALA A 83 14.61 16.86 -12.58
N SER A 84 14.50 16.43 -13.84
CA SER A 84 14.12 17.27 -14.98
C SER A 84 12.68 17.07 -15.43
N CYS A 85 11.92 16.18 -14.80
CA CYS A 85 10.55 15.86 -15.16
C CYS A 85 9.52 16.74 -14.43
N GLN A 86 8.27 16.64 -14.87
CA GLN A 86 7.11 17.14 -14.14
C GLN A 86 6.56 16.02 -13.26
N PHE A 87 5.92 16.38 -12.15
CA PHE A 87 5.40 15.44 -11.18
C PHE A 87 3.88 15.52 -11.09
N LEU A 88 3.25 14.36 -11.04
CA LEU A 88 1.88 14.20 -10.58
C LEU A 88 1.92 13.29 -9.34
N VAL A 89 1.55 13.83 -8.20
CA VAL A 89 1.44 13.09 -6.94
C VAL A 89 -0.03 12.83 -6.67
N VAL A 90 -0.38 11.58 -6.44
CA VAL A 90 -1.76 11.17 -6.15
C VAL A 90 -1.78 10.40 -4.84
N SER A 91 -2.69 10.75 -3.96
CA SER A 91 -2.97 10.02 -2.72
C SER A 91 -4.45 9.70 -2.60
N PHE A 92 -4.76 8.76 -1.72
CA PHE A 92 -6.13 8.38 -1.40
C PHE A 92 -6.36 8.58 0.10
N LYS A 93 -7.40 9.27 0.48
CA LYS A 93 -7.69 9.56 1.90
C LYS A 93 -7.95 8.30 2.73
N SER A 94 -8.44 7.23 2.09
CA SER A 94 -8.70 5.95 2.73
C SER A 94 -7.46 5.06 2.87
N ASP A 95 -6.31 5.45 2.28
CA ASP A 95 -5.07 4.67 2.37
C ASP A 95 -4.40 4.90 3.73
N TRP A 96 -4.63 3.97 4.66
CA TRP A 96 -4.06 4.03 5.99
C TRP A 96 -2.57 3.60 6.04
N ARG A 97 -2.09 2.92 4.99
CA ARG A 97 -0.70 2.48 4.89
C ARG A 97 0.23 3.56 4.34
N PHE A 98 -0.27 4.32 3.36
CA PHE A 98 0.42 5.46 2.75
C PHE A 98 -0.44 6.71 2.87
N PRO A 99 -0.60 7.24 4.08
CA PRO A 99 -1.51 8.35 4.31
C PRO A 99 -1.11 9.60 3.52
N SER A 100 -2.09 10.42 3.19
CA SER A 100 -1.94 11.61 2.35
C SER A 100 -0.86 12.58 2.86
N GLU A 101 -0.60 12.59 4.17
CA GLU A 101 0.45 13.41 4.79
C GLU A 101 1.84 13.06 4.24
N ARG A 102 2.12 11.79 3.98
CA ARG A 102 3.40 11.36 3.38
C ARG A 102 3.54 11.81 1.94
N SER A 103 2.45 11.82 1.19
CA SER A 103 2.43 12.38 -0.17
C SER A 103 2.64 13.89 -0.17
N LYS A 104 2.07 14.60 0.82
CA LYS A 104 2.28 16.04 0.98
C LYS A 104 3.74 16.41 1.27
N GLU A 105 4.45 15.62 2.07
CA GLU A 105 5.89 15.82 2.31
C GLU A 105 6.69 15.83 0.99
N ILE A 106 6.33 14.95 0.04
CA ILE A 106 6.96 14.91 -1.29
C ILE A 106 6.58 16.16 -2.10
N VAL A 107 5.31 16.56 -2.06
CA VAL A 107 4.80 17.75 -2.76
C VAL A 107 5.51 19.01 -2.26
N ASP A 108 5.60 19.17 -0.94
CA ASP A 108 6.26 20.32 -0.31
C ASP A 108 7.74 20.38 -0.70
N ALA A 109 8.44 19.22 -0.69
CA ALA A 109 9.82 19.15 -1.13
C ALA A 109 10.00 19.52 -2.61
N LEU A 110 9.06 19.11 -3.47
CA LEU A 110 9.05 19.47 -4.90
C LEU A 110 8.80 20.97 -5.11
N ILE A 111 7.90 21.58 -4.33
CA ILE A 111 7.63 23.01 -4.37
C ILE A 111 8.88 23.80 -3.93
N HIS A 112 9.52 23.40 -2.81
CA HIS A 112 10.77 24.01 -2.36
C HIS A 112 11.91 23.86 -3.36
N ALA A 113 11.91 22.78 -4.14
CA ALA A 113 12.85 22.53 -5.23
C ALA A 113 12.46 23.25 -6.55
N GLU A 114 11.43 24.11 -6.55
CA GLU A 114 10.90 24.85 -7.71
C GLU A 114 10.51 23.92 -8.88
N LYS A 115 10.01 22.72 -8.57
CA LYS A 115 9.58 21.75 -9.59
C LYS A 115 8.11 21.92 -9.95
N LYS A 116 7.77 21.60 -11.20
CA LYS A 116 6.38 21.53 -11.64
C LYS A 116 5.72 20.29 -11.03
N VAL A 117 4.83 20.50 -10.08
CA VAL A 117 4.09 19.46 -9.41
C VAL A 117 2.60 19.74 -9.47
N SER A 118 1.81 18.69 -9.69
CA SER A 118 0.35 18.66 -9.46
C SER A 118 0.08 17.65 -8.37
N TYR A 119 -0.84 17.97 -7.47
CA TYR A 119 -1.25 17.08 -6.40
C TYR A 119 -2.75 16.84 -6.41
N LEU A 120 -3.14 15.58 -6.26
CA LEU A 120 -4.53 15.16 -6.17
C LEU A 120 -4.70 14.22 -4.99
N ASP A 121 -5.56 14.59 -4.05
CA ASP A 121 -5.94 13.76 -2.89
C ASP A 121 -7.38 13.26 -3.10
N ILE A 122 -7.51 11.99 -3.45
CA ILE A 122 -8.77 11.40 -3.89
C ILE A 122 -9.55 10.89 -2.67
N ASP A 123 -10.80 11.34 -2.58
CA ASP A 123 -11.77 10.84 -1.62
C ASP A 123 -12.52 9.66 -2.21
N SER A 124 -11.92 8.49 -2.16
CA SER A 124 -12.53 7.27 -2.67
C SER A 124 -12.36 6.11 -1.69
N ILE A 125 -13.32 5.21 -1.72
CA ILE A 125 -13.27 3.93 -1.00
C ILE A 125 -12.46 2.97 -1.86
N GLN A 126 -11.35 2.49 -1.32
CA GLN A 126 -10.53 1.42 -1.93
C GLN A 126 -10.90 0.07 -1.40
#